data_14443b10693734f0ee925006961f18ed
#
_entry.id   14443b10693734f0ee925006961f18ed
#
_cell.length_a   1.000
_cell.length_b   1.000
_cell.length_c   1.000
_cell.angle_alpha   90.00
_cell.angle_beta   90.00
_cell.angle_gamma   90.00
#
_symmetry.space_group_name_H-M   'P 1'
#
loop_
_entity.id
_entity.type
_entity.pdbx_description
1 polymer ?
#
loop_
_entity_poly.entity_id
_entity_poly.type
_entity_poly.pdbx_seq_one_letter_code
_entity_poly.pdbx_strand_id
1 'polypeptide(L)'
;MYLAIIILPLLGSIVSGFFGRKVGVSGAQLITCLSVFTTTALSILAFFEVGMNNAPVSIQLFRWIDSESLNVLWSFNFDSLTVSMLIPVLIVSSLVHLYSIGYMSSDPHNQRFFSYLSLFTFMMIILVTANNFLLMFVGWEGVGVCSYLLVSFWFTRIAANQSSLSAFLTNRVGDCFLTIGMFAIIWSFG
;
A
#
# COMPACT_ATOMS: atom_id res chain seq x y z
N MET A 1 -6.82 11.16 12.82
CA MET A 1 -6.74 11.43 11.38
C MET A 1 -5.72 10.54 10.69
N TYR A 2 -4.46 10.53 11.09
CA TYR A 2 -3.35 9.82 10.42
C TYR A 2 -3.52 8.29 10.32
N LEU A 3 -3.95 7.62 11.39
CA LEU A 3 -4.25 6.18 11.32
C LEU A 3 -5.38 5.85 10.35
N ALA A 4 -6.34 6.75 10.19
CA ALA A 4 -7.41 6.55 9.22
C ALA A 4 -6.89 6.53 7.77
N ILE A 5 -5.86 7.33 7.44
CA ILE A 5 -5.22 7.33 6.13
C ILE A 5 -4.68 5.92 5.78
N ILE A 6 -4.13 5.22 6.77
CA ILE A 6 -3.57 3.88 6.58
C ILE A 6 -4.68 2.81 6.53
N ILE A 7 -5.62 2.86 7.48
CA ILE A 7 -6.58 1.78 7.72
C ILE A 7 -7.72 1.77 6.67
N LEU A 8 -8.15 2.93 6.16
CA LEU A 8 -9.30 3.00 5.24
C LEU A 8 -9.12 2.16 3.97
N PRO A 9 -8.00 2.23 3.24
CA PRO A 9 -7.79 1.40 2.05
C PRO A 9 -7.74 -0.10 2.38
N LEU A 10 -7.18 -0.47 3.55
CA LEU A 10 -7.18 -1.84 4.02
C LEU A 10 -8.60 -2.36 4.26
N LEU A 11 -9.44 -1.58 4.95
CA LEU A 11 -10.84 -1.94 5.16
C LEU A 11 -11.59 -2.09 3.83
N GLY A 12 -11.38 -1.18 2.89
CA GLY A 12 -11.93 -1.28 1.54
C GLY A 12 -11.53 -2.60 0.85
N SER A 13 -10.26 -2.97 0.94
CA SER A 13 -9.73 -4.22 0.39
C SER A 13 -10.34 -5.45 1.06
N ILE A 14 -10.42 -5.49 2.39
CA ILE A 14 -10.99 -6.62 3.16
C ILE A 14 -12.47 -6.80 2.82
N VAL A 15 -13.24 -5.72 2.82
CA VAL A 15 -14.68 -5.80 2.54
C VAL A 15 -14.93 -6.27 1.10
N SER A 16 -14.22 -5.72 0.12
CA SER A 16 -14.39 -6.11 -1.28
C SER A 16 -13.88 -7.53 -1.56
N GLY A 17 -12.81 -7.97 -0.89
CA GLY A 17 -12.23 -9.31 -1.08
C GLY A 17 -13.03 -10.43 -0.42
N PHE A 18 -13.29 -10.31 0.87
CA PHE A 18 -13.97 -11.38 1.63
C PHE A 18 -15.49 -11.32 1.53
N PHE A 19 -16.06 -10.14 1.52
CA PHE A 19 -17.52 -9.95 1.48
C PHE A 19 -18.04 -9.54 0.09
N GLY A 20 -17.21 -9.53 -0.94
CA GLY A 20 -17.55 -9.08 -2.29
C GLY A 20 -18.79 -9.79 -2.87
N ARG A 21 -18.99 -11.10 -2.59
CA ARG A 21 -20.18 -11.85 -3.02
C ARG A 21 -21.48 -11.32 -2.39
N LYS A 22 -21.43 -10.86 -1.13
CA LYS A 22 -22.59 -10.32 -0.41
C LYS A 22 -22.88 -8.87 -0.80
N VAL A 23 -21.83 -8.10 -0.99
CA VAL A 23 -21.91 -6.64 -1.27
C VAL A 23 -22.24 -6.37 -2.75
N GLY A 24 -21.93 -7.32 -3.63
CA GLY A 24 -22.12 -7.18 -5.08
C GLY A 24 -21.05 -6.36 -5.75
N VAL A 25 -21.11 -6.24 -7.09
CA VAL A 25 -20.12 -5.52 -7.89
C VAL A 25 -20.14 -4.02 -7.59
N SER A 26 -21.31 -3.41 -7.68
CA SER A 26 -21.47 -1.96 -7.46
C SER A 26 -21.11 -1.54 -6.03
N GLY A 27 -21.46 -2.37 -5.04
CA GLY A 27 -21.11 -2.10 -3.66
C GLY A 27 -19.60 -2.19 -3.40
N ALA A 28 -18.91 -3.18 -3.96
CA ALA A 28 -17.45 -3.28 -3.84
C ALA A 28 -16.73 -2.09 -4.48
N GLN A 29 -17.16 -1.66 -5.67
CA GLN A 29 -16.64 -0.48 -6.34
C GLN A 29 -16.85 0.78 -5.49
N LEU A 30 -18.07 0.98 -4.98
CA LEU A 30 -18.41 2.16 -4.18
C LEU A 30 -17.58 2.22 -2.89
N ILE A 31 -17.48 1.12 -2.15
CA ILE A 31 -16.75 1.05 -0.88
C ILE A 31 -15.25 1.31 -1.11
N THR A 32 -14.63 0.67 -2.10
CA THR A 32 -13.20 0.85 -2.36
C THR A 32 -12.88 2.24 -2.88
N CYS A 33 -13.68 2.79 -3.80
CA CYS A 33 -13.51 4.16 -4.28
C CYS A 33 -13.70 5.18 -3.16
N LEU A 34 -14.77 5.07 -2.36
CA LEU A 34 -15.01 5.98 -1.24
C LEU A 34 -13.88 5.91 -0.22
N SER A 35 -13.38 4.72 0.12
CA SER A 35 -12.27 4.57 1.05
C SER A 35 -11.01 5.29 0.56
N VAL A 36 -10.66 5.18 -0.71
CA VAL A 36 -9.48 5.83 -1.29
C VAL A 36 -9.70 7.34 -1.46
N PHE A 37 -10.91 7.80 -1.86
CA PHE A 37 -11.20 9.23 -1.95
C PHE A 37 -11.17 9.92 -0.58
N THR A 38 -11.73 9.29 0.45
CA THR A 38 -11.66 9.83 1.82
C THR A 38 -10.23 9.86 2.33
N THR A 39 -9.42 8.83 2.02
CA THR A 39 -8.00 8.80 2.34
C THR A 39 -7.23 9.93 1.65
N THR A 40 -7.53 10.20 0.39
CA THR A 40 -6.93 11.31 -0.37
C THR A 40 -7.29 12.66 0.24
N ALA A 41 -8.54 12.87 0.60
CA ALA A 41 -8.96 14.11 1.28
C ALA A 41 -8.24 14.30 2.62
N LEU A 42 -8.12 13.23 3.43
CA LEU A 42 -7.39 13.27 4.69
C LEU A 42 -5.89 13.53 4.50
N SER A 43 -5.28 13.01 3.43
CA SER A 43 -3.86 13.28 3.13
C SER A 43 -3.61 14.73 2.74
N ILE A 44 -4.54 15.37 2.03
CA ILE A 44 -4.46 16.79 1.72
C ILE A 44 -4.55 17.62 2.99
N LEU A 45 -5.45 17.29 3.91
CA LEU A 45 -5.52 17.95 5.22
C LEU A 45 -4.22 17.75 6.03
N ALA A 46 -3.67 16.54 6.03
CA ALA A 46 -2.40 16.25 6.67
C ALA A 46 -1.24 17.05 6.06
N PHE A 47 -1.28 17.31 4.76
CA PHE A 47 -0.26 18.15 4.11
C PHE A 47 -0.32 19.61 4.62
N PHE A 48 -1.48 20.18 4.78
CA PHE A 48 -1.60 21.51 5.36
C PHE A 48 -1.14 21.56 6.81
N GLU A 49 -1.44 20.52 7.59
CA GLU A 49 -1.08 20.46 9.01
C GLU A 49 0.42 20.19 9.22
N VAL A 50 0.97 19.17 8.58
CA VAL A 50 2.36 18.74 8.78
C VAL A 50 3.31 19.41 7.80
N GLY A 51 2.95 19.46 6.52
CA GLY A 51 3.83 19.96 5.46
C GLY A 51 4.06 21.47 5.56
N MET A 52 3.04 22.26 5.86
CA MET A 52 3.15 23.71 5.96
C MET A 52 3.59 24.20 7.36
N ASN A 53 3.16 23.54 8.42
CA ASN A 53 3.48 23.94 9.80
C ASN A 53 4.73 23.26 10.35
N ASN A 54 5.37 22.34 9.59
CA ASN A 54 6.56 21.59 10.02
C ASN A 54 6.37 20.88 11.38
N ALA A 55 5.20 20.31 11.62
CA ALA A 55 4.87 19.60 12.84
C ALA A 55 4.85 18.08 12.57
N PRO A 56 6.00 17.39 12.61
CA PRO A 56 6.05 15.95 12.33
C PRO A 56 5.29 15.16 13.39
N VAL A 57 4.52 14.16 12.94
CA VAL A 57 3.72 13.29 13.81
C VAL A 57 4.21 11.86 13.66
N SER A 58 4.67 11.27 14.77
CA SER A 58 5.03 9.86 14.83
C SER A 58 4.00 9.06 15.65
N ILE A 59 3.53 7.95 15.08
CA ILE A 59 2.55 7.08 15.71
C ILE A 59 3.18 5.72 15.94
N GLN A 60 3.35 5.34 17.20
CA GLN A 60 3.84 4.02 17.59
C GLN A 60 2.64 3.14 17.96
N LEU A 61 2.54 1.97 17.35
CA LEU A 61 1.45 1.02 17.62
C LEU A 61 1.87 -0.03 18.65
N PHE A 62 2.91 -0.79 18.35
CA PHE A 62 3.39 -1.85 19.23
C PHE A 62 4.86 -2.18 18.95
N ARG A 63 5.51 -2.89 19.87
CA ARG A 63 6.84 -3.45 19.65
C ARG A 63 6.73 -4.70 18.80
N TRP A 64 7.45 -4.73 17.68
CA TRP A 64 7.41 -5.85 16.75
C TRP A 64 8.53 -6.84 17.03
N ILE A 65 9.76 -6.36 17.06
CA ILE A 65 10.94 -7.17 17.35
C ILE A 65 11.63 -6.52 18.55
N ASP A 66 11.82 -7.29 19.60
CA ASP A 66 12.51 -6.85 20.82
C ASP A 66 13.56 -7.93 21.18
N SER A 67 14.80 -7.66 20.82
CA SER A 67 15.96 -8.50 21.12
C SER A 67 17.04 -7.58 21.65
N GLU A 68 17.81 -7.98 22.61
CA GLU A 68 18.76 -7.18 23.39
C GLU A 68 19.44 -6.02 22.64
N SER A 69 19.87 -6.26 21.40
CA SER A 69 20.53 -5.24 20.55
C SER A 69 19.61 -4.64 19.49
N LEU A 70 18.47 -5.26 19.16
CA LEU A 70 17.57 -4.84 18.08
C LEU A 70 16.16 -4.59 18.61
N ASN A 71 15.76 -3.32 18.66
CA ASN A 71 14.44 -2.94 19.07
C ASN A 71 13.70 -2.26 17.92
N VAL A 72 12.73 -2.97 17.31
CA VAL A 72 11.97 -2.50 16.17
C VAL A 72 10.52 -2.26 16.56
N LEU A 73 10.07 -1.03 16.42
CA LEU A 73 8.70 -0.62 16.66
C LEU A 73 7.90 -0.64 15.37
N TRP A 74 6.67 -1.08 15.44
CA TRP A 74 5.70 -0.86 14.38
C TRP A 74 5.19 0.57 14.49
N SER A 75 5.81 1.47 13.77
CA SER A 75 5.55 2.91 13.88
C SER A 75 5.51 3.57 12.51
N PHE A 76 4.65 4.58 12.41
CA PHE A 76 4.49 5.39 11.21
C PHE A 76 4.94 6.81 11.49
N ASN A 77 5.63 7.41 10.54
CA ASN A 77 6.09 8.78 10.62
C ASN A 77 5.46 9.62 9.52
N PHE A 78 4.87 10.75 9.92
CA PHE A 78 4.31 11.74 9.02
C PHE A 78 5.14 13.01 9.14
N ASP A 79 6.16 13.13 8.32
CA ASP A 79 6.98 14.32 8.15
C ASP A 79 6.64 15.06 6.85
N SER A 80 7.27 16.18 6.59
CA SER A 80 7.02 16.99 5.39
C SER A 80 7.27 16.21 4.10
N LEU A 81 8.30 15.33 4.09
CA LEU A 81 8.61 14.48 2.94
C LEU A 81 7.53 13.44 2.71
N THR A 82 7.15 12.71 3.77
CA THR A 82 6.14 11.65 3.72
C THR A 82 4.80 12.19 3.22
N VAL A 83 4.36 13.31 3.77
CA VAL A 83 3.05 13.90 3.39
C VAL A 83 3.08 14.43 1.96
N SER A 84 4.21 15.00 1.51
CA SER A 84 4.38 15.42 0.11
C SER A 84 4.35 14.23 -0.86
N MET A 85 4.88 13.07 -0.46
CA MET A 85 4.85 11.85 -1.26
C MET A 85 3.47 11.18 -1.27
N LEU A 86 2.69 11.28 -0.18
CA LEU A 86 1.35 10.71 -0.10
C LEU A 86 0.37 11.36 -1.09
N ILE A 87 0.50 12.66 -1.36
CA ILE A 87 -0.41 13.38 -2.27
C ILE A 87 -0.42 12.76 -3.67
N PRO A 88 0.69 12.69 -4.42
CA PRO A 88 0.68 12.11 -5.76
C PRO A 88 0.27 10.63 -5.75
N VAL A 89 0.71 9.85 -4.75
CA VAL A 89 0.35 8.44 -4.63
C VAL A 89 -1.17 8.26 -4.51
N LEU A 90 -1.82 9.00 -3.62
CA LEU A 90 -3.26 8.87 -3.37
C LEU A 90 -4.12 9.50 -4.46
N ILE A 91 -3.69 10.62 -5.06
CA ILE A 91 -4.40 11.21 -6.20
C ILE A 91 -4.40 10.26 -7.39
N VAL A 92 -3.24 9.71 -7.76
CA VAL A 92 -3.15 8.74 -8.86
C VAL A 92 -3.96 7.50 -8.54
N SER A 93 -3.86 6.95 -7.32
CA SER A 93 -4.64 5.78 -6.91
C SER A 93 -6.15 6.04 -7.00
N SER A 94 -6.63 7.21 -6.57
CA SER A 94 -8.05 7.58 -6.66
C SER A 94 -8.55 7.67 -8.10
N LEU A 95 -7.76 8.26 -8.99
CA LEU A 95 -8.08 8.34 -10.43
C LEU A 95 -8.10 6.95 -11.08
N VAL A 96 -7.14 6.08 -10.72
CA VAL A 96 -7.10 4.70 -11.22
C VAL A 96 -8.30 3.90 -10.74
N HIS A 97 -8.73 4.04 -9.47
CA HIS A 97 -9.96 3.42 -8.97
C HIS A 97 -11.19 3.86 -9.77
N LEU A 98 -11.32 5.17 -10.01
CA LEU A 98 -12.44 5.72 -10.79
C LEU A 98 -12.44 5.20 -12.24
N TYR A 99 -11.28 5.22 -12.90
CA TYR A 99 -11.12 4.71 -14.26
C TYR A 99 -11.47 3.22 -14.35
N SER A 100 -11.07 2.45 -13.35
CA SER A 100 -11.26 1.00 -13.31
C SER A 100 -12.73 0.58 -13.23
N ILE A 101 -13.65 1.45 -12.80
CA ILE A 101 -15.08 1.18 -12.81
C ILE A 101 -15.57 0.89 -14.23
N GLY A 102 -15.20 1.75 -15.18
CA GLY A 102 -15.54 1.54 -16.59
C GLY A 102 -14.72 0.44 -17.24
N TYR A 103 -13.42 0.38 -16.94
CA TYR A 103 -12.50 -0.59 -17.52
C TYR A 103 -12.88 -2.05 -17.21
N MET A 104 -13.29 -2.33 -15.97
CA MET A 104 -13.63 -3.68 -15.51
C MET A 104 -15.15 -3.99 -15.58
N SER A 105 -15.94 -3.13 -16.24
CA SER A 105 -17.41 -3.28 -16.26
C SER A 105 -17.89 -4.58 -16.89
N SER A 106 -17.15 -5.12 -17.87
CA SER A 106 -17.48 -6.37 -18.58
C SER A 106 -16.91 -7.62 -17.91
N ASP A 107 -16.09 -7.49 -16.87
CA ASP A 107 -15.37 -8.61 -16.26
C ASP A 107 -16.16 -9.17 -15.04
N PRO A 108 -16.38 -10.50 -14.95
CA PRO A 108 -17.13 -11.11 -13.86
C PRO A 108 -16.39 -11.04 -12.49
N HIS A 109 -15.08 -10.87 -12.48
CA HIS A 109 -14.24 -10.85 -11.28
C HIS A 109 -13.89 -9.45 -10.77
N ASN A 110 -14.73 -8.49 -11.02
CA ASN A 110 -14.56 -7.08 -10.69
C ASN A 110 -14.22 -6.84 -9.20
N GLN A 111 -14.94 -7.49 -8.26
CA GLN A 111 -14.70 -7.32 -6.82
C GLN A 111 -13.28 -7.71 -6.40
N ARG A 112 -12.73 -8.77 -7.00
CA ARG A 112 -11.37 -9.23 -6.75
C ARG A 112 -10.34 -8.22 -7.23
N PHE A 113 -10.57 -7.62 -8.39
CA PHE A 113 -9.69 -6.58 -8.93
C PHE A 113 -9.63 -5.36 -8.03
N PHE A 114 -10.79 -4.84 -7.60
CA PHE A 114 -10.84 -3.69 -6.70
C PHE A 114 -10.24 -3.98 -5.33
N SER A 115 -10.36 -5.20 -4.83
CA SER A 115 -9.68 -5.62 -3.60
C SER A 115 -8.16 -5.54 -3.73
N TYR A 116 -7.59 -6.06 -4.82
CA TYR A 116 -6.14 -5.99 -5.04
C TYR A 116 -5.64 -4.57 -5.26
N LEU A 117 -6.40 -3.74 -5.96
CA LEU A 117 -6.06 -2.35 -6.21
C LEU A 117 -6.04 -1.54 -4.90
N SER A 118 -7.03 -1.74 -4.05
CA SER A 118 -7.09 -1.10 -2.73
C SER A 118 -6.00 -1.61 -1.79
N LEU A 119 -5.68 -2.91 -1.84
CA LEU A 119 -4.57 -3.51 -1.08
C LEU A 119 -3.21 -2.94 -1.52
N PHE A 120 -3.02 -2.77 -2.83
CA PHE A 120 -1.83 -2.12 -3.39
C PHE A 120 -1.66 -0.70 -2.82
N THR A 121 -2.74 0.08 -2.79
CA THR A 121 -2.71 1.43 -2.22
C THR A 121 -2.35 1.42 -0.74
N PHE A 122 -2.90 0.48 0.03
CA PHE A 122 -2.55 0.30 1.45
C PHE A 122 -1.07 0.00 1.65
N MET A 123 -0.50 -0.96 0.89
CA MET A 123 0.92 -1.31 0.99
C MET A 123 1.84 -0.15 0.58
N MET A 124 1.41 0.63 -0.41
CA MET A 124 2.14 1.83 -0.83
C MET A 124 2.15 2.90 0.26
N ILE A 125 1.05 3.07 0.99
CA ILE A 125 1.00 3.97 2.13
C ILE A 125 1.94 3.49 3.24
N ILE A 126 1.95 2.19 3.57
CA ILE A 126 2.90 1.63 4.57
C ILE A 126 4.34 1.91 4.15
N LEU A 127 4.68 1.68 2.87
CA LEU A 127 6.02 1.93 2.35
C LEU A 127 6.46 3.38 2.58
N VAL A 128 5.60 4.33 2.26
CA VAL A 128 5.91 5.77 2.34
C VAL A 128 5.94 6.27 3.79
N THR A 129 5.07 5.75 4.67
CA THR A 129 4.96 6.21 6.07
C THR A 129 5.82 5.43 7.06
N ALA A 130 6.57 4.43 6.60
CA ALA A 130 7.41 3.59 7.46
C ALA A 130 8.47 4.43 8.21
N ASN A 131 8.58 4.23 9.52
CA ASN A 131 9.55 4.92 10.36
C ASN A 131 10.91 4.19 10.46
N ASN A 132 10.97 2.94 10.01
CA ASN A 132 12.18 2.14 10.03
C ASN A 132 12.33 1.30 8.77
N PHE A 133 13.55 0.85 8.46
CA PHE A 133 13.85 0.06 7.27
C PHE A 133 13.12 -1.29 7.21
N LEU A 134 12.87 -1.92 8.35
CA LEU A 134 12.15 -3.20 8.37
C LEU A 134 10.68 -3.03 8.00
N LEU A 135 10.02 -2.01 8.52
CA LEU A 135 8.64 -1.70 8.13
C LEU A 135 8.55 -1.22 6.68
N MET A 136 9.52 -0.45 6.23
CA MET A 136 9.65 -0.05 4.83
C MET A 136 9.76 -1.29 3.92
N PHE A 137 10.55 -2.29 4.33
CA PHE A 137 10.68 -3.55 3.60
C PHE A 137 9.36 -4.32 3.52
N VAL A 138 8.55 -4.34 4.59
CA VAL A 138 7.20 -4.93 4.55
C VAL A 138 6.32 -4.25 3.50
N GLY A 139 6.32 -2.93 3.44
CA GLY A 139 5.59 -2.18 2.43
C GLY A 139 6.10 -2.47 1.01
N TRP A 140 7.41 -2.51 0.83
CA TRP A 140 8.07 -2.83 -0.44
C TRP A 140 7.67 -4.21 -0.98
N GLU A 141 7.80 -5.24 -0.16
CA GLU A 141 7.37 -6.61 -0.48
C GLU A 141 5.87 -6.70 -0.78
N GLY A 142 5.05 -6.02 0.03
CA GLY A 142 3.62 -5.97 -0.18
C GLY A 142 3.21 -5.37 -1.51
N VAL A 143 3.85 -4.27 -1.93
CA VAL A 143 3.65 -3.65 -3.25
C VAL A 143 4.05 -4.62 -4.37
N GLY A 144 5.19 -5.31 -4.23
CA GLY A 144 5.65 -6.32 -5.17
C GLY A 144 4.65 -7.46 -5.36
N VAL A 145 4.12 -8.02 -4.28
CA VAL A 145 3.10 -9.07 -4.33
C VAL A 145 1.79 -8.57 -4.93
N CYS A 146 1.32 -7.40 -4.54
CA CYS A 146 0.09 -6.82 -5.09
C CYS A 146 0.21 -6.52 -6.58
N SER A 147 1.36 -6.04 -7.05
CA SER A 147 1.62 -5.82 -8.47
C SER A 147 1.61 -7.13 -9.26
N TYR A 148 2.21 -8.19 -8.72
CA TYR A 148 2.14 -9.53 -9.29
C TYR A 148 0.69 -10.00 -9.46
N LEU A 149 -0.15 -9.86 -8.41
CA LEU A 149 -1.55 -10.25 -8.44
C LEU A 149 -2.39 -9.44 -9.45
N LEU A 150 -2.07 -8.16 -9.63
CA LEU A 150 -2.74 -7.30 -10.60
C LEU A 150 -2.33 -7.62 -12.04
N VAL A 151 -1.04 -7.88 -12.32
CA VAL A 151 -0.56 -8.24 -13.66
C VAL A 151 -1.06 -9.63 -14.06
N SER A 152 -1.06 -10.61 -13.14
CA SER A 152 -1.57 -11.97 -13.36
C SER A 152 -3.09 -12.09 -13.21
N PHE A 153 -3.82 -10.97 -13.19
CA PHE A 153 -5.28 -10.98 -12.98
C PHE A 153 -6.01 -11.89 -13.97
N TRP A 154 -5.67 -11.80 -15.26
CA TRP A 154 -6.16 -12.70 -16.29
C TRP A 154 -5.26 -13.93 -16.43
N PHE A 155 -5.29 -14.81 -15.46
CA PHE A 155 -4.45 -16.02 -15.37
C PHE A 155 -4.58 -16.99 -16.55
N THR A 156 -5.61 -16.87 -17.37
CA THR A 156 -5.77 -17.65 -18.61
C THR A 156 -4.86 -17.20 -19.74
N ARG A 157 -4.30 -16.00 -19.67
CA ARG A 157 -3.39 -15.46 -20.69
C ARG A 157 -1.95 -15.80 -20.34
N ILE A 158 -1.33 -16.67 -21.15
CA ILE A 158 0.07 -17.12 -20.96
C ILE A 158 1.04 -15.93 -20.91
N ALA A 159 0.88 -14.96 -21.80
CA ALA A 159 1.72 -13.77 -21.84
C ALA A 159 1.65 -12.93 -20.53
N ALA A 160 0.46 -12.80 -19.93
CA ALA A 160 0.30 -12.11 -18.66
C ALA A 160 1.01 -12.85 -17.52
N ASN A 161 0.90 -14.17 -17.47
CA ASN A 161 1.56 -15.00 -16.48
C ASN A 161 3.09 -14.96 -16.61
N GLN A 162 3.62 -15.01 -17.82
CA GLN A 162 5.06 -14.89 -18.05
C GLN A 162 5.58 -13.51 -17.60
N SER A 163 4.88 -12.44 -17.94
CA SER A 163 5.26 -11.08 -17.54
C SER A 163 5.20 -10.90 -16.02
N SER A 164 4.15 -11.42 -15.36
CA SER A 164 4.01 -11.33 -13.92
C SER A 164 5.08 -12.13 -13.17
N LEU A 165 5.40 -13.33 -13.66
CA LEU A 165 6.45 -14.17 -13.10
C LEU A 165 7.83 -13.51 -13.26
N SER A 166 8.11 -12.98 -14.43
CA SER A 166 9.37 -12.25 -14.71
C SER A 166 9.52 -11.04 -13.78
N ALA A 167 8.47 -10.22 -13.64
CA ALA A 167 8.48 -9.08 -12.75
C ALA A 167 8.68 -9.49 -11.27
N PHE A 168 8.00 -10.56 -10.83
CA PHE A 168 8.14 -11.07 -9.48
C PHE A 168 9.56 -11.57 -9.19
N LEU A 169 10.16 -12.36 -10.09
CA LEU A 169 11.52 -12.86 -9.93
C LEU A 169 12.56 -11.74 -9.91
N THR A 170 12.41 -10.74 -10.78
CA THR A 170 13.31 -9.59 -10.83
C THR A 170 13.22 -8.78 -9.54
N ASN A 171 12.03 -8.55 -9.02
CA ASN A 171 11.84 -7.88 -7.72
C ASN A 171 12.49 -8.66 -6.58
N ARG A 172 12.38 -10.01 -6.56
CA ARG A 172 13.03 -10.86 -5.54
C ARG A 172 14.55 -10.73 -5.53
N VAL A 173 15.18 -10.60 -6.68
CA VAL A 173 16.63 -10.32 -6.75
C VAL A 173 16.92 -8.96 -6.10
N GLY A 174 16.14 -7.92 -6.41
CA GLY A 174 16.25 -6.61 -5.76
C GLY A 174 16.05 -6.66 -4.25
N ASP A 175 15.09 -7.45 -3.77
CA ASP A 175 14.78 -7.64 -2.34
C ASP A 175 15.95 -8.27 -1.58
N CYS A 176 16.65 -9.24 -2.20
CA CYS A 176 17.86 -9.82 -1.62
C CYS A 176 18.95 -8.75 -1.41
N PHE A 177 19.20 -7.90 -2.40
CA PHE A 177 20.19 -6.84 -2.27
C PHE A 177 19.78 -5.76 -1.27
N LEU A 178 18.49 -5.41 -1.22
CA LEU A 178 17.96 -4.47 -0.23
C LEU A 178 18.15 -5.02 1.19
N THR A 179 17.87 -6.31 1.41
CA THR A 179 18.04 -6.97 2.70
C THR A 179 19.50 -6.99 3.14
N ILE A 180 20.42 -7.33 2.23
CA ILE A 180 21.86 -7.29 2.50
C ILE A 180 22.30 -5.87 2.86
N GLY A 181 21.80 -4.86 2.15
CA GLY A 181 22.08 -3.45 2.46
C GLY A 181 21.59 -3.03 3.85
N MET A 182 20.38 -3.45 4.24
CA MET A 182 19.86 -3.19 5.59
C MET A 182 20.73 -3.85 6.68
N PHE A 183 21.13 -5.11 6.50
CA PHE A 183 22.02 -5.77 7.45
C PHE A 183 23.41 -5.14 7.51
N ALA A 184 23.94 -4.66 6.38
CA ALA A 184 25.21 -3.92 6.37
C ALA A 184 25.12 -2.61 7.16
N ILE A 185 23.99 -1.90 7.08
CA ILE A 185 23.75 -0.68 7.86
C ILE A 185 23.70 -1.02 9.36
N ILE A 186 22.96 -2.04 9.75
CA ILE A 186 22.87 -2.49 11.15
C ILE A 186 24.24 -2.91 11.66
N TRP A 187 25.03 -3.64 10.86
CA TRP A 187 26.39 -4.05 11.24
C TRP A 187 27.35 -2.89 11.43
N SER A 188 27.22 -1.83 10.61
CA SER A 188 28.17 -0.72 10.62
C SER A 188 27.84 0.35 11.66
N PHE A 189 26.57 0.53 11.99
CA PHE A 189 26.09 1.64 12.83
C PHE A 189 25.42 1.16 14.14
N GLY A 190 25.22 -0.13 14.32
CA GLY A 190 24.61 -0.74 15.51
C GLY A 190 23.12 -0.81 15.41
#